data_c2930cab2895288f43c9ce6d6cf7086c
#
_entry.id   c2930cab2895288f43c9ce6d6cf7086c
#
_cell.length_a   1.000
_cell.length_b   1.000
_cell.length_c   1.000
_cell.angle_alpha   90.00
_cell.angle_beta   90.00
_cell.angle_gamma   90.00
#
_symmetry.space_group_name_H-M   'P 1'
#
loop_
_entity.id
_entity.type
_entity.pdbx_description
1 polymer ?
#
loop_
_entity_poly.entity_id
_entity_poly.type
_entity_poly.pdbx_seq_one_letter_code
_entity_poly.pdbx_strand_id
1 'polypeptide(L)'
;MYRTRTMSVPWEELITLAICLSAALAIAPQDHVRAQSTLPSLVDRNLSVRAVVSGLDQPTTMAFLGPNDFLVLEKATGKVKRVINGSVHSTVLDLAVNSGSERGLLGIARHPVFPEVYLYWTESTTGADTDVLNQTPLLGNRVDRFNWDGTSLTFHQNIIKLRAIQQDAGQPERGNHNGGIIKFGPDRKLYIVIGDVGRRGQMQNLPDGPFGPGIADDQFGGPRPDNAHLTGVILRLNDNGTAPSDNPFFAAGAAQGGEVGANIQKIFAYGLRNTFGMDFDPVAGNLWLEQNGDDTFTELDLVLPGMNGGWVQVMGPISRIGQFKQIETSEQFLGLQQIRWSPVNIADSPAQALSRMFMLPGAQYSDPEFTWKFEVAPAGLGFLNSTALGPQYQGDLFLGAARPNLEGGHLFHFNLTGNRRQIGVDDPRLEDRVADNTAKFDITESESLLFGTNFGIGTDIRTGPNGNLFVVSLTHGTVYEIFRNK
;
A
#
# COMPACT_ATOMS: atom_id res chain seq x y z
N MET A 1 -57.03 1.21 -26.38
CA MET A 1 -56.61 1.76 -25.08
C MET A 1 -55.84 0.67 -24.31
N TYR A 2 -54.54 0.57 -24.50
CA TYR A 2 -53.68 -0.29 -23.71
C TYR A 2 -52.72 0.60 -22.95
N ARG A 3 -52.80 0.58 -21.61
CA ARG A 3 -51.87 1.25 -20.72
C ARG A 3 -50.66 0.34 -20.51
N THR A 4 -49.51 0.73 -20.98
CA THR A 4 -48.20 0.18 -20.60
C THR A 4 -47.83 0.71 -19.21
N ARG A 5 -47.70 -0.20 -18.24
CA ARG A 5 -47.08 0.07 -16.94
C ARG A 5 -45.57 -0.05 -17.12
N THR A 6 -44.86 1.05 -17.00
CA THR A 6 -43.42 1.07 -16.76
C THR A 6 -43.18 0.67 -15.32
N MET A 7 -42.55 -0.48 -15.10
CA MET A 7 -41.98 -0.85 -13.81
C MET A 7 -40.64 -0.09 -13.67
N SER A 8 -40.61 0.84 -12.75
CA SER A 8 -39.37 1.41 -12.26
C SER A 8 -38.77 0.44 -11.25
N VAL A 9 -37.61 -0.15 -11.58
CA VAL A 9 -36.79 -0.91 -10.64
C VAL A 9 -36.02 0.10 -9.77
N PRO A 10 -36.06 -0.02 -8.46
CA PRO A 10 -35.32 0.90 -7.60
C PRO A 10 -33.81 0.70 -7.78
N TRP A 11 -33.06 1.79 -7.85
CA TRP A 11 -31.62 1.87 -8.05
C TRP A 11 -30.78 1.33 -6.88
N GLU A 12 -31.41 0.78 -5.84
CA GLU A 12 -30.74 0.34 -4.61
C GLU A 12 -30.12 -1.07 -4.65
N GLU A 13 -30.44 -1.91 -5.63
CA GLU A 13 -29.95 -3.30 -5.68
C GLU A 13 -28.69 -3.52 -6.54
N LEU A 14 -28.14 -2.51 -7.21
CA LEU A 14 -26.96 -2.62 -8.07
C LEU A 14 -25.64 -2.18 -7.40
N ILE A 15 -25.66 -1.83 -6.13
CA ILE A 15 -24.46 -1.36 -5.39
C ILE A 15 -23.69 -2.52 -4.70
N THR A 16 -24.15 -3.75 -4.78
CA THR A 16 -23.70 -4.83 -3.89
C THR A 16 -22.51 -5.67 -4.40
N LEU A 17 -21.87 -5.34 -5.52
CA LEU A 17 -20.74 -6.14 -6.02
C LEU A 17 -19.43 -5.38 -6.28
N ALA A 18 -19.29 -4.15 -5.81
CA ALA A 18 -18.13 -3.29 -6.10
C ALA A 18 -17.08 -3.20 -4.98
N ILE A 19 -16.94 -4.25 -4.17
CA ILE A 19 -16.11 -4.19 -2.96
C ILE A 19 -15.24 -5.46 -2.90
N CYS A 20 -14.21 -5.57 -3.72
CA CYS A 20 -13.32 -6.74 -3.63
C CYS A 20 -12.10 -6.57 -2.71
N LEU A 21 -11.77 -5.37 -2.23
CA LEU A 21 -10.87 -5.23 -1.08
C LEU A 21 -11.53 -4.49 0.11
N SER A 22 -12.48 -3.62 -0.12
CA SER A 22 -13.24 -2.99 0.96
C SER A 22 -14.37 -3.85 1.52
N ALA A 23 -14.87 -4.89 0.82
CA ALA A 23 -15.92 -5.79 1.30
C ALA A 23 -15.42 -7.01 2.07
N ALA A 24 -14.14 -7.29 2.05
CA ALA A 24 -13.59 -8.42 2.83
C ALA A 24 -13.54 -8.14 4.35
N LEU A 25 -13.95 -6.97 4.80
CA LEU A 25 -13.84 -6.57 6.21
C LEU A 25 -15.18 -6.37 6.94
N ALA A 26 -16.31 -6.58 6.27
CA ALA A 26 -17.62 -6.67 6.91
C ALA A 26 -18.05 -8.14 7.03
N ILE A 27 -17.29 -8.95 7.78
CA ILE A 27 -17.70 -10.30 8.16
C ILE A 27 -18.46 -10.20 9.49
N ALA A 28 -19.75 -10.53 9.47
CA ALA A 28 -20.50 -10.84 10.68
C ALA A 28 -19.78 -11.95 11.47
N PRO A 29 -19.93 -12.02 12.80
CA PRO A 29 -19.31 -13.07 13.59
C PRO A 29 -19.83 -14.43 13.13
N GLN A 30 -19.06 -15.10 12.30
CA GLN A 30 -19.26 -16.52 12.01
C GLN A 30 -18.31 -17.31 12.87
N ASP A 31 -18.82 -18.30 13.55
CA ASP A 31 -18.02 -19.33 14.22
C ASP A 31 -17.06 -19.94 13.18
N HIS A 32 -15.82 -19.49 13.24
CA HIS A 32 -14.77 -19.99 12.35
C HIS A 32 -14.44 -21.44 12.72
N VAL A 33 -15.05 -22.37 12.03
CA VAL A 33 -14.39 -23.67 11.80
C VAL A 33 -13.17 -23.34 10.95
N ARG A 34 -12.00 -23.17 11.58
CA ARG A 34 -10.72 -23.02 10.89
C ARG A 34 -10.54 -24.24 9.99
N ALA A 35 -10.74 -24.06 8.69
CA ALA A 35 -10.19 -24.98 7.74
C ALA A 35 -8.68 -25.02 8.03
N GLN A 36 -8.12 -26.22 8.19
CA GLN A 36 -6.69 -26.42 8.40
C GLN A 36 -6.00 -25.91 7.12
N SER A 37 -5.47 -24.68 7.15
CA SER A 37 -4.81 -24.09 6.00
C SER A 37 -3.63 -24.99 5.63
N THR A 38 -3.62 -25.49 4.41
CA THR A 38 -2.42 -26.17 3.90
C THR A 38 -1.26 -25.18 3.95
N LEU A 39 -0.09 -25.61 4.43
CA LEU A 39 1.11 -24.75 4.44
C LEU A 39 1.35 -24.18 3.04
N PRO A 40 1.91 -22.95 2.95
CA PRO A 40 2.36 -22.42 1.68
C PRO A 40 3.29 -23.39 0.96
N SER A 41 3.27 -23.37 -0.37
CA SER A 41 4.17 -24.17 -1.20
C SER A 41 5.12 -23.26 -1.99
N LEU A 42 6.35 -23.72 -2.17
CA LEU A 42 7.41 -23.01 -2.89
C LEU A 42 7.73 -23.71 -4.20
N VAL A 43 8.11 -22.91 -5.21
CA VAL A 43 8.53 -23.42 -6.52
C VAL A 43 9.91 -24.09 -6.42
N ASP A 44 10.86 -23.47 -5.70
CA ASP A 44 12.18 -24.06 -5.44
C ASP A 44 12.09 -25.16 -4.37
N ARG A 45 12.32 -26.42 -4.77
CA ARG A 45 12.28 -27.59 -3.88
C ARG A 45 13.42 -27.66 -2.86
N ASN A 46 14.45 -26.83 -3.01
CA ASN A 46 15.52 -26.70 -2.02
C ASN A 46 15.11 -25.81 -0.84
N LEU A 47 13.96 -25.15 -0.93
CA LEU A 47 13.42 -24.31 0.11
C LEU A 47 12.22 -24.98 0.78
N SER A 48 12.00 -24.59 2.02
CA SER A 48 10.82 -24.99 2.82
C SER A 48 10.23 -23.78 3.53
N VAL A 49 8.98 -23.91 3.92
CA VAL A 49 8.26 -22.91 4.70
C VAL A 49 7.74 -23.54 5.99
N ARG A 50 7.78 -22.79 7.08
CA ARG A 50 7.16 -23.17 8.36
C ARG A 50 6.40 -21.99 8.97
N ALA A 51 5.36 -22.28 9.72
CA ALA A 51 4.74 -21.30 10.60
C ALA A 51 5.66 -21.05 11.82
N VAL A 52 5.96 -19.78 12.07
CA VAL A 52 6.72 -19.34 13.26
C VAL A 52 5.76 -19.08 14.42
N VAL A 53 4.70 -18.34 14.18
CA VAL A 53 3.62 -18.08 15.13
C VAL A 53 2.30 -18.01 14.37
N SER A 54 1.24 -18.55 14.95
CA SER A 54 -0.12 -18.54 14.40
C SER A 54 -1.13 -18.10 15.46
N GLY A 55 -2.35 -17.79 15.02
CA GLY A 55 -3.43 -17.36 15.92
C GLY A 55 -3.41 -15.88 16.21
N LEU A 56 -2.69 -15.09 15.41
CA LEU A 56 -2.74 -13.63 15.42
C LEU A 56 -4.03 -13.13 14.75
N ASP A 57 -4.53 -11.99 15.19
CA ASP A 57 -5.74 -11.38 14.62
C ASP A 57 -5.36 -10.35 13.55
N GLN A 58 -5.50 -10.75 12.26
CA GLN A 58 -5.19 -9.92 11.10
C GLN A 58 -3.81 -9.21 11.22
N PRO A 59 -2.70 -9.96 11.34
CA PRO A 59 -1.39 -9.34 11.48
C PRO A 59 -1.01 -8.56 10.21
N THR A 60 -0.53 -7.32 10.37
CA THR A 60 -0.17 -6.43 9.25
C THR A 60 1.31 -6.40 8.98
N THR A 61 2.13 -6.23 10.00
CA THR A 61 3.58 -6.06 9.85
C THR A 61 4.31 -6.47 11.12
N MET A 62 5.62 -6.65 11.01
CA MET A 62 6.46 -7.06 12.15
C MET A 62 7.76 -6.25 12.20
N ALA A 63 8.43 -6.26 13.36
CA ALA A 63 9.76 -5.69 13.52
C ALA A 63 10.62 -6.54 14.48
N PHE A 64 11.77 -6.99 14.02
CA PHE A 64 12.67 -7.79 14.84
C PHE A 64 13.31 -6.93 15.96
N LEU A 65 13.28 -7.45 17.17
CA LEU A 65 14.03 -6.94 18.33
C LEU A 65 15.38 -7.63 18.47
N GLY A 66 15.43 -8.90 18.07
CA GLY A 66 16.62 -9.76 18.12
C GLY A 66 16.35 -11.12 17.49
N PRO A 67 17.27 -12.08 17.60
CA PRO A 67 17.04 -13.45 17.16
C PRO A 67 15.82 -14.04 17.89
N ASN A 68 14.86 -14.57 17.12
CA ASN A 68 13.62 -15.16 17.63
C ASN A 68 12.78 -14.25 18.55
N ASP A 69 12.97 -12.94 18.46
CA ASP A 69 12.26 -11.94 19.24
C ASP A 69 11.81 -10.79 18.33
N PHE A 70 10.50 -10.57 18.19
CA PHE A 70 9.94 -9.54 17.34
C PHE A 70 8.60 -9.03 17.83
N LEU A 71 8.28 -7.83 17.41
CA LEU A 71 6.94 -7.23 17.54
C LEU A 71 6.13 -7.55 16.28
N VAL A 72 4.83 -7.82 16.46
CA VAL A 72 3.86 -7.97 15.37
C VAL A 72 2.61 -7.19 15.70
N LEU A 73 2.03 -6.54 14.68
CA LEU A 73 0.85 -5.69 14.82
C LEU A 73 -0.42 -6.47 14.48
N GLU A 74 -1.47 -6.29 15.26
CA GLU A 74 -2.82 -6.78 14.96
C GLU A 74 -3.70 -5.61 14.50
N LYS A 75 -4.19 -5.69 13.25
CA LYS A 75 -4.89 -4.61 12.54
C LYS A 75 -6.11 -4.09 13.28
N ALA A 76 -7.01 -5.00 13.66
CA ALA A 76 -8.35 -4.67 14.13
C ALA A 76 -8.42 -4.48 15.65
N THR A 77 -7.47 -5.03 16.39
CA THR A 77 -7.44 -4.98 17.87
C THR A 77 -6.47 -3.94 18.40
N GLY A 78 -5.77 -3.19 17.54
CA GLY A 78 -4.81 -2.17 17.95
C GLY A 78 -3.61 -2.67 18.75
N LYS A 79 -3.44 -4.00 18.87
CA LYS A 79 -2.45 -4.61 19.74
C LYS A 79 -1.10 -4.78 19.06
N VAL A 80 -0.06 -4.41 19.79
CA VAL A 80 1.32 -4.77 19.46
C VAL A 80 1.69 -5.98 20.30
N LYS A 81 1.85 -7.13 19.66
CA LYS A 81 2.24 -8.39 20.30
C LYS A 81 3.76 -8.55 20.23
N ARG A 82 4.37 -8.98 21.31
CA ARG A 82 5.74 -9.48 21.32
C ARG A 82 5.74 -10.99 21.17
N VAL A 83 6.48 -11.50 20.22
CA VAL A 83 6.67 -12.94 19.99
C VAL A 83 8.10 -13.31 20.34
N ILE A 84 8.26 -14.31 21.19
CA ILE A 84 9.57 -14.85 21.59
C ILE A 84 9.59 -16.35 21.33
N ASN A 85 10.59 -16.84 20.62
CA ASN A 85 10.75 -18.27 20.30
C ASN A 85 9.47 -18.91 19.71
N GLY A 86 8.80 -18.18 18.82
CA GLY A 86 7.60 -18.67 18.12
C GLY A 86 6.30 -18.65 18.93
N SER A 87 6.30 -18.04 20.11
CA SER A 87 5.11 -17.92 20.94
C SER A 87 4.80 -16.46 21.31
N VAL A 88 3.54 -16.08 21.30
CA VAL A 88 3.10 -14.76 21.80
C VAL A 88 3.43 -14.67 23.28
N HIS A 89 4.34 -13.79 23.64
CA HIS A 89 4.82 -13.59 25.00
C HIS A 89 3.95 -12.58 25.76
N SER A 90 3.65 -11.45 25.17
CA SER A 90 2.89 -10.36 25.78
C SER A 90 2.25 -9.43 24.76
N THR A 91 1.27 -8.65 25.18
CA THR A 91 0.83 -7.43 24.50
C THR A 91 1.61 -6.27 25.12
N VAL A 92 2.39 -5.57 24.31
CA VAL A 92 3.28 -4.49 24.78
C VAL A 92 2.69 -3.10 24.60
N LEU A 93 1.59 -3.00 23.81
CA LEU A 93 0.78 -1.81 23.62
C LEU A 93 -0.61 -2.22 23.13
N ASP A 94 -1.61 -1.43 23.49
CA ASP A 94 -3.01 -1.57 23.05
C ASP A 94 -3.56 -0.19 22.72
N LEU A 95 -3.92 0.06 21.46
CA LEU A 95 -4.40 1.33 20.95
C LEU A 95 -5.86 1.18 20.52
N ALA A 96 -6.71 2.13 20.86
CA ALA A 96 -8.09 2.18 20.38
C ALA A 96 -8.11 2.56 18.89
N VAL A 97 -8.27 1.57 18.00
CA VAL A 97 -8.16 1.76 16.56
C VAL A 97 -9.52 1.79 15.86
N ASN A 98 -9.58 2.52 14.74
CA ASN A 98 -10.63 2.33 13.75
C ASN A 98 -10.10 1.44 12.63
N SER A 99 -10.65 0.23 12.53
CA SER A 99 -10.20 -0.81 11.59
C SER A 99 -11.09 -0.95 10.36
N GLY A 100 -12.09 -0.08 10.20
CA GLY A 100 -13.00 -0.13 9.06
C GLY A 100 -12.26 0.00 7.73
N SER A 101 -12.62 -0.84 6.75
CA SER A 101 -11.96 -0.94 5.46
C SER A 101 -10.45 -1.24 5.61
N GLU A 102 -9.56 -0.40 5.06
CA GLU A 102 -8.10 -0.60 5.10
C GLU A 102 -7.43 0.08 6.30
N ARG A 103 -8.18 0.67 7.19
CA ARG A 103 -7.68 1.34 8.42
C ARG A 103 -7.34 0.34 9.52
N GLY A 104 -6.70 0.81 10.56
CA GLY A 104 -6.32 0.03 11.73
C GLY A 104 -4.90 0.31 12.21
N LEU A 105 -4.28 -0.66 12.86
CA LEU A 105 -2.85 -0.62 13.20
C LEU A 105 -2.06 -1.23 12.03
N LEU A 106 -1.36 -0.39 11.26
CA LEU A 106 -0.90 -0.74 9.91
C LEU A 106 0.62 -0.86 9.79
N GLY A 107 1.39 0.06 10.36
CA GLY A 107 2.83 0.13 10.11
C GLY A 107 3.69 0.19 11.35
N ILE A 108 4.87 -0.43 11.29
CA ILE A 108 5.89 -0.37 12.34
C ILE A 108 7.28 -0.12 11.75
N ALA A 109 8.01 0.83 12.36
CA ALA A 109 9.42 1.01 12.11
C ALA A 109 10.17 1.17 13.42
N ARG A 110 11.29 0.45 13.58
CA ARG A 110 12.24 0.69 14.68
C ARG A 110 13.20 1.79 14.29
N HIS A 111 13.47 2.69 15.22
CA HIS A 111 14.55 3.66 15.01
C HIS A 111 15.91 2.93 14.89
N PRO A 112 16.75 3.28 13.89
CA PRO A 112 18.00 2.54 13.63
C PRO A 112 19.05 2.66 14.73
N VAL A 113 18.94 3.63 15.64
CA VAL A 113 19.92 3.91 16.69
C VAL A 113 19.33 3.84 18.09
N PHE A 114 18.12 4.41 18.30
CA PHE A 114 17.50 4.54 19.62
C PHE A 114 16.49 3.42 19.90
N PRO A 115 16.21 3.11 21.18
CA PRO A 115 15.17 2.15 21.55
C PRO A 115 13.77 2.78 21.37
N GLU A 116 13.47 3.17 20.17
CA GLU A 116 12.22 3.84 19.79
C GLU A 116 11.53 3.06 18.68
N VAL A 117 10.19 3.04 18.73
CA VAL A 117 9.31 2.40 17.75
C VAL A 117 8.32 3.43 17.25
N TYR A 118 8.15 3.49 15.94
CA TYR A 118 7.17 4.32 15.26
C TYR A 118 6.05 3.43 14.78
N LEU A 119 4.82 3.86 15.01
CA LEU A 119 3.61 3.14 14.59
C LEU A 119 2.75 4.04 13.72
N TYR A 120 2.28 3.48 12.59
CA TYR A 120 1.21 4.08 11.80
C TYR A 120 -0.10 3.39 12.15
N TRP A 121 -1.09 4.15 12.57
CA TRP A 121 -2.39 3.64 13.00
C TRP A 121 -3.52 4.64 12.80
N THR A 122 -4.76 4.14 12.73
CA THR A 122 -5.96 4.98 12.59
C THR A 122 -6.69 5.09 13.93
N GLU A 123 -6.83 6.32 14.43
CA GLU A 123 -7.44 6.62 15.72
C GLU A 123 -8.95 6.40 15.69
N SER A 124 -9.50 5.74 16.74
CA SER A 124 -10.92 5.64 17.00
C SER A 124 -11.39 6.83 17.85
N THR A 125 -12.55 7.41 17.50
CA THR A 125 -13.19 8.47 18.33
C THR A 125 -13.95 7.95 19.53
N THR A 126 -14.16 6.63 19.62
CA THR A 126 -14.95 6.01 20.71
C THR A 126 -14.12 5.70 21.95
N GLY A 127 -12.79 5.74 21.84
CA GLY A 127 -11.88 5.27 22.89
C GLY A 127 -11.79 3.73 23.01
N ALA A 128 -12.39 3.01 22.07
CA ALA A 128 -12.33 1.55 21.93
C ALA A 128 -12.17 1.21 20.44
N ASP A 129 -11.83 -0.04 20.13
CA ASP A 129 -11.78 -0.52 18.76
C ASP A 129 -13.16 -0.42 18.09
N THR A 130 -13.15 -0.04 16.81
CA THR A 130 -14.37 0.08 16.00
C THR A 130 -14.04 -0.13 14.52
N ASP A 131 -15.03 -0.58 13.74
CA ASP A 131 -14.99 -0.69 12.28
C ASP A 131 -15.95 0.29 11.58
N VAL A 132 -16.65 1.11 12.36
CA VAL A 132 -17.63 2.06 11.83
C VAL A 132 -16.91 3.23 11.14
N LEU A 133 -17.24 3.44 9.85
CA LEU A 133 -16.51 4.32 8.94
C LEU A 133 -16.24 5.73 9.51
N ASN A 134 -17.26 6.37 10.08
CA ASN A 134 -17.18 7.75 10.56
C ASN A 134 -16.76 7.88 12.05
N GLN A 135 -16.40 6.78 12.70
CA GLN A 135 -15.85 6.80 14.07
C GLN A 135 -14.32 6.95 14.06
N THR A 136 -13.82 7.86 13.24
CA THR A 136 -12.43 8.30 13.19
C THR A 136 -12.38 9.81 12.96
N PRO A 137 -11.38 10.52 13.48
CA PRO A 137 -11.19 11.94 13.11
C PRO A 137 -10.86 12.07 11.61
N LEU A 138 -11.14 13.23 11.01
CA LEU A 138 -10.75 13.50 9.62
C LEU A 138 -9.24 13.27 9.42
N LEU A 139 -8.41 13.78 10.32
CA LEU A 139 -6.97 13.51 10.39
C LEU A 139 -6.68 12.38 11.39
N GLY A 140 -7.33 11.23 11.20
CA GLY A 140 -7.27 10.09 12.12
C GLY A 140 -6.14 9.12 11.87
N ASN A 141 -5.51 9.14 10.71
CA ASN A 141 -4.27 8.39 10.48
C ASN A 141 -3.12 9.10 11.18
N ARG A 142 -2.41 8.37 12.02
CA ARG A 142 -1.35 8.93 12.86
C ARG A 142 -0.07 8.15 12.68
N VAL A 143 1.05 8.87 12.70
CA VAL A 143 2.36 8.28 12.99
C VAL A 143 2.79 8.80 14.34
N ASP A 144 2.92 7.90 15.30
CA ASP A 144 3.35 8.20 16.65
C ASP A 144 4.66 7.48 16.99
N ARG A 145 5.52 8.14 17.74
CA ARG A 145 6.76 7.60 18.30
C ARG A 145 6.54 7.13 19.72
N PHE A 146 7.03 5.94 20.03
CA PHE A 146 6.98 5.30 21.33
C PHE A 146 8.37 4.95 21.82
N ASN A 147 8.63 5.07 23.11
CA ASN A 147 9.82 4.55 23.76
C ASN A 147 9.65 3.06 24.05
N TRP A 148 10.66 2.27 23.72
CA TRP A 148 10.74 0.84 24.05
C TRP A 148 11.65 0.63 25.26
N ASP A 149 11.11 0.14 26.38
CA ASP A 149 11.85 -0.10 27.63
C ASP A 149 12.32 -1.56 27.80
N GLY A 150 12.08 -2.41 26.77
CA GLY A 150 12.36 -3.85 26.83
C GLY A 150 11.14 -4.70 27.18
N THR A 151 10.05 -4.10 27.66
CA THR A 151 8.82 -4.79 28.10
C THR A 151 7.55 -4.16 27.55
N SER A 152 7.54 -2.85 27.36
CA SER A 152 6.37 -2.08 26.94
C SER A 152 6.74 -0.91 26.01
N LEU A 153 5.74 -0.44 25.28
CA LEU A 153 5.81 0.76 24.45
C LEU A 153 5.09 1.91 25.15
N THR A 154 5.77 3.01 25.42
CA THR A 154 5.19 4.20 26.03
C THR A 154 5.18 5.35 25.04
N PHE A 155 4.01 5.97 24.84
CA PHE A 155 3.86 7.13 23.93
C PHE A 155 4.88 8.22 24.25
N HIS A 156 5.55 8.72 23.23
CA HIS A 156 6.51 9.80 23.35
C HIS A 156 6.04 11.07 22.62
N GLN A 157 5.72 10.96 21.33
CA GLN A 157 5.41 12.11 20.49
C GLN A 157 4.56 11.71 19.28
N ASN A 158 3.61 12.57 18.90
CA ASN A 158 3.00 12.49 17.57
C ASN A 158 3.96 13.09 16.52
N ILE A 159 4.23 12.36 15.47
CA ILE A 159 5.09 12.76 14.36
C ILE A 159 4.29 13.51 13.30
N ILE A 160 3.14 12.94 12.91
CA ILE A 160 2.24 13.55 11.94
C ILE A 160 0.83 12.94 12.07
N LYS A 161 -0.17 13.75 11.75
CA LYS A 161 -1.55 13.30 11.53
C LYS A 161 -1.89 13.46 10.06
N LEU A 162 -2.52 12.45 9.47
CA LEU A 162 -2.88 12.36 8.07
C LEU A 162 -4.36 12.05 7.92
N ARG A 163 -4.89 12.32 6.75
CA ARG A 163 -6.30 12.09 6.44
C ARG A 163 -6.65 10.59 6.51
N ALA A 164 -7.73 10.25 7.22
CA ALA A 164 -8.19 8.87 7.42
C ALA A 164 -9.51 8.57 6.71
N ILE A 165 -10.26 9.59 6.36
CA ILE A 165 -11.58 9.51 5.77
C ILE A 165 -11.79 10.58 4.71
N GLN A 166 -12.43 10.21 3.61
CA GLN A 166 -12.86 11.12 2.59
C GLN A 166 -14.22 11.71 2.97
N GLN A 167 -14.31 13.04 3.03
CA GLN A 167 -15.54 13.79 3.34
C GLN A 167 -15.73 14.99 2.40
N ASP A 168 -15.12 14.96 1.21
CA ASP A 168 -15.21 16.09 0.28
C ASP A 168 -16.63 16.23 -0.28
N ALA A 169 -17.07 17.46 -0.48
CA ALA A 169 -18.42 17.76 -0.96
C ALA A 169 -18.72 17.06 -2.29
N GLY A 170 -19.87 16.38 -2.36
CA GLY A 170 -20.31 15.66 -3.54
C GLY A 170 -19.66 14.28 -3.74
N GLN A 171 -18.80 13.85 -2.82
CA GLN A 171 -18.21 12.51 -2.80
C GLN A 171 -18.88 11.62 -1.76
N PRO A 172 -19.03 10.31 -2.02
CA PRO A 172 -19.38 9.37 -0.96
C PRO A 172 -18.28 9.33 0.11
N GLU A 173 -18.68 9.20 1.38
CA GLU A 173 -17.72 8.93 2.45
C GLU A 173 -16.95 7.63 2.16
N ARG A 174 -15.64 7.67 2.36
CA ARG A 174 -14.73 6.54 2.11
C ARG A 174 -13.63 6.53 3.15
N GLY A 175 -13.07 5.36 3.40
CA GLY A 175 -11.98 5.17 4.36
C GLY A 175 -11.01 4.08 3.91
N ASN A 176 -10.83 3.89 2.61
CA ASN A 176 -9.86 3.00 1.98
C ASN A 176 -8.63 3.77 1.49
N HIS A 177 -7.64 3.06 0.96
CA HIS A 177 -6.36 3.60 0.47
C HIS A 177 -5.58 4.38 1.54
N ASN A 178 -5.53 3.83 2.72
CA ASN A 178 -4.85 4.49 3.85
C ASN A 178 -3.34 4.28 3.84
N GLY A 179 -2.80 3.40 3.00
CA GLY A 179 -1.37 3.07 2.98
C GLY A 179 -0.93 2.48 4.31
N GLY A 180 -0.05 3.18 5.02
CA GLY A 180 0.33 2.83 6.40
C GLY A 180 1.73 2.27 6.55
N ILE A 181 2.46 2.04 5.46
CA ILE A 181 3.83 1.55 5.52
C ILE A 181 4.74 2.68 5.95
N ILE A 182 5.58 2.40 6.93
CA ILE A 182 6.63 3.31 7.42
C ILE A 182 7.97 2.57 7.47
N LYS A 183 9.03 3.23 7.01
CA LYS A 183 10.41 2.68 7.02
C LYS A 183 11.43 3.78 7.31
N PHE A 184 12.49 3.44 8.02
CA PHE A 184 13.68 4.28 8.03
C PHE A 184 14.56 3.95 6.82
N GLY A 185 14.87 4.97 6.04
CA GLY A 185 15.79 4.83 4.92
C GLY A 185 17.26 4.70 5.35
N PRO A 186 18.16 4.38 4.41
CA PRO A 186 19.61 4.35 4.69
C PRO A 186 20.15 5.71 5.12
N ASP A 187 19.47 6.79 4.81
CA ASP A 187 19.73 8.18 5.23
C ASP A 187 19.20 8.50 6.64
N ARG A 188 18.64 7.50 7.33
CA ARG A 188 18.01 7.61 8.65
C ARG A 188 16.82 8.57 8.72
N LYS A 189 16.18 8.84 7.59
CA LYS A 189 14.92 9.59 7.57
C LYS A 189 13.74 8.61 7.61
N LEU A 190 12.64 9.06 8.17
CA LEU A 190 11.40 8.30 8.22
C LEU A 190 10.61 8.54 6.93
N TYR A 191 10.38 7.47 6.17
CA TYR A 191 9.51 7.46 5.00
C TYR A 191 8.15 6.91 5.38
N ILE A 192 7.10 7.60 4.95
CA ILE A 192 5.70 7.30 5.27
C ILE A 192 4.92 7.33 3.97
N VAL A 193 4.17 6.27 3.66
CA VAL A 193 3.28 6.27 2.50
C VAL A 193 1.83 6.29 2.93
N ILE A 194 1.05 7.09 2.23
CA ILE A 194 -0.40 7.16 2.29
C ILE A 194 -0.97 7.19 0.87
N GLY A 195 -2.03 6.43 0.62
CA GLY A 195 -2.73 6.44 -0.65
C GLY A 195 -3.69 7.64 -0.79
N ASP A 196 -4.52 7.61 -1.82
CA ASP A 196 -5.43 8.70 -2.18
C ASP A 196 -6.68 8.80 -1.28
N VAL A 197 -6.79 7.94 -0.27
CA VAL A 197 -7.93 7.85 0.67
C VAL A 197 -9.27 7.66 -0.05
N GLY A 198 -9.25 7.05 -1.25
CA GLY A 198 -10.43 6.80 -2.08
C GLY A 198 -11.06 8.06 -2.67
N ARG A 199 -10.32 9.16 -2.76
CA ARG A 199 -10.83 10.47 -3.21
C ARG A 199 -11.12 10.55 -4.71
N ARG A 200 -10.73 9.53 -5.47
CA ARG A 200 -11.07 9.38 -6.89
C ARG A 200 -10.72 10.59 -7.75
N GLY A 201 -9.49 11.04 -7.68
CA GLY A 201 -8.95 12.09 -8.53
C GLY A 201 -9.25 13.51 -8.07
N GLN A 202 -9.75 13.71 -6.87
CA GLN A 202 -9.71 15.03 -6.21
C GLN A 202 -8.32 15.33 -5.71
N MET A 203 -7.33 15.07 -6.53
CA MET A 203 -5.94 15.14 -6.14
C MET A 203 -5.05 15.43 -7.33
N GLN A 204 -3.79 15.10 -7.18
CA GLN A 204 -2.74 15.34 -8.13
C GLN A 204 -3.17 14.95 -9.56
N ASN A 205 -2.68 15.70 -10.51
CA ASN A 205 -2.80 15.40 -11.93
C ASN A 205 -4.20 15.57 -12.55
N LEU A 206 -5.13 16.22 -11.84
CA LEU A 206 -6.40 16.69 -12.37
C LEU A 206 -6.62 18.17 -12.02
N PRO A 207 -6.14 19.12 -12.84
CA PRO A 207 -6.22 20.56 -12.53
C PRO A 207 -7.64 21.07 -12.32
N ASP A 208 -8.59 20.46 -13.01
CA ASP A 208 -10.01 20.84 -12.93
C ASP A 208 -10.83 19.93 -12.01
N GLY A 209 -10.18 18.96 -11.36
CA GLY A 209 -10.83 17.93 -10.56
C GLY A 209 -11.75 17.01 -11.36
N PRO A 210 -12.33 15.95 -10.74
CA PRO A 210 -13.18 14.98 -11.42
C PRO A 210 -14.58 15.53 -11.75
N PHE A 211 -14.97 16.67 -11.20
CA PHE A 211 -16.33 17.25 -11.34
C PHE A 211 -16.39 18.39 -12.35
N GLY A 212 -15.29 18.71 -13.02
CA GLY A 212 -15.23 19.69 -14.08
C GLY A 212 -14.76 21.09 -13.67
N PRO A 213 -14.80 22.06 -14.60
CA PRO A 213 -14.26 23.39 -14.39
C PRO A 213 -14.87 24.10 -13.20
N GLY A 214 -14.02 24.76 -12.41
CA GLY A 214 -14.43 25.59 -11.27
C GLY A 214 -14.49 24.87 -9.94
N ILE A 215 -14.26 23.55 -9.89
CA ILE A 215 -13.97 22.85 -8.64
C ILE A 215 -12.46 22.69 -8.60
N ALA A 216 -11.81 23.55 -7.81
CA ALA A 216 -10.37 23.49 -7.65
C ALA A 216 -9.99 22.11 -7.10
N ASP A 217 -9.05 21.46 -7.76
CA ASP A 217 -8.32 20.35 -7.18
C ASP A 217 -7.59 20.87 -5.95
N ASP A 218 -7.71 20.15 -4.86
CA ASP A 218 -7.21 20.59 -3.57
C ASP A 218 -5.72 20.33 -3.34
N GLN A 219 -4.97 19.98 -4.36
CA GLN A 219 -3.50 19.85 -4.36
C GLN A 219 -2.88 19.98 -2.97
N PHE A 220 -2.41 19.05 -2.30
CA PHE A 220 -1.69 19.04 -1.02
C PHE A 220 -2.16 20.03 0.09
N GLY A 221 -3.25 20.71 -0.03
CA GLY A 221 -3.65 21.67 0.98
C GLY A 221 -4.97 22.34 0.70
N GLY A 222 -5.69 21.87 -0.26
CA GLY A 222 -6.90 22.43 -0.80
C GLY A 222 -8.00 22.83 0.16
N PRO A 223 -9.24 22.82 -0.35
CA PRO A 223 -10.33 23.45 0.37
C PRO A 223 -10.65 22.76 1.69
N ARG A 224 -11.30 23.50 2.55
CA ARG A 224 -11.80 22.97 3.82
C ARG A 224 -12.71 21.75 3.61
N PRO A 225 -12.74 20.78 4.55
CA PRO A 225 -12.49 21.02 5.98
C PRO A 225 -11.06 20.84 6.45
N ASP A 226 -10.14 20.30 5.66
CA ASP A 226 -8.76 20.24 6.07
C ASP A 226 -7.84 20.86 5.01
N ASN A 227 -6.75 21.48 5.45
CA ASN A 227 -5.73 22.06 4.61
C ASN A 227 -4.47 21.16 4.53
N ALA A 228 -4.59 19.93 4.97
CA ALA A 228 -3.48 19.00 5.10
C ALA A 228 -3.67 17.77 4.20
N HIS A 229 -4.05 17.98 2.95
CA HIS A 229 -4.31 16.92 1.99
C HIS A 229 -3.03 16.20 1.54
N LEU A 230 -2.27 15.68 2.49
CA LEU A 230 -1.14 14.83 2.21
C LEU A 230 -1.64 13.41 1.91
N THR A 231 -2.22 13.21 0.72
CA THR A 231 -2.75 11.94 0.24
C THR A 231 -2.15 11.59 -1.12
N GLY A 232 -2.00 10.29 -1.42
CA GLY A 232 -1.31 9.83 -2.63
C GLY A 232 0.16 10.22 -2.65
N VAL A 233 0.85 10.19 -1.51
CA VAL A 233 2.22 10.70 -1.36
C VAL A 233 3.10 9.76 -0.56
N ILE A 234 4.41 9.85 -0.81
CA ILE A 234 5.46 9.42 0.11
C ILE A 234 6.01 10.66 0.79
N LEU A 235 5.97 10.67 2.10
CA LEU A 235 6.60 11.69 2.93
C LEU A 235 7.99 11.21 3.34
N ARG A 236 8.95 12.16 3.45
CA ARG A 236 10.27 11.91 4.04
C ARG A 236 10.50 12.94 5.13
N LEU A 237 10.63 12.47 6.36
CA LEU A 237 10.70 13.29 7.57
C LEU A 237 11.95 12.97 8.39
N ASN A 238 12.39 13.94 9.16
CA ASN A 238 13.27 13.68 10.29
C ASN A 238 12.52 12.83 11.34
N ASP A 239 13.23 12.20 12.24
CA ASP A 239 12.69 11.37 13.33
C ASP A 239 11.74 12.13 14.28
N ASN A 240 11.84 13.45 14.31
CA ASN A 240 10.96 14.34 15.08
C ASN A 240 9.77 14.93 14.29
N GLY A 241 9.55 14.50 13.05
CA GLY A 241 8.45 14.94 12.19
C GLY A 241 8.70 16.20 11.38
N THR A 242 9.86 16.85 11.50
CA THR A 242 10.21 18.02 10.68
C THR A 242 10.61 17.60 9.26
N ALA A 243 10.37 18.49 8.27
CA ALA A 243 10.81 18.24 6.91
C ALA A 243 12.34 18.45 6.79
N PRO A 244 13.09 17.46 6.22
CA PRO A 244 14.50 17.66 5.88
C PRO A 244 14.65 18.75 4.82
N SER A 245 15.67 19.61 4.94
CA SER A 245 15.91 20.70 3.99
C SER A 245 16.39 20.22 2.61
N ASP A 246 16.81 18.97 2.52
CA ASP A 246 17.21 18.30 1.28
C ASP A 246 16.07 17.48 0.63
N ASN A 247 14.82 17.65 1.09
CA ASN A 247 13.68 17.10 0.40
C ASN A 247 13.51 17.74 -0.99
N PRO A 248 13.06 16.96 -2.00
CA PRO A 248 13.02 17.43 -3.39
C PRO A 248 12.15 18.68 -3.58
N PHE A 249 11.11 18.84 -2.79
CA PHE A 249 10.18 19.97 -2.87
C PHE A 249 10.33 21.00 -1.74
N PHE A 250 11.42 20.91 -0.96
CA PHE A 250 11.60 21.84 0.18
C PHE A 250 11.60 23.30 -0.25
N ALA A 251 12.34 23.64 -1.30
CA ALA A 251 12.41 25.00 -1.82
C ALA A 251 11.06 25.47 -2.41
N ALA A 252 10.37 24.59 -3.14
CA ALA A 252 9.04 24.88 -3.69
C ALA A 252 8.03 25.17 -2.58
N GLY A 253 8.02 24.35 -1.53
CA GLY A 253 7.16 24.56 -0.38
C GLY A 253 7.50 25.84 0.39
N ALA A 254 8.79 26.19 0.54
CA ALA A 254 9.23 27.43 1.16
C ALA A 254 8.75 28.65 0.36
N ALA A 255 8.81 28.60 -0.97
CA ALA A 255 8.31 29.66 -1.85
C ALA A 255 6.79 29.80 -1.78
N GLN A 256 6.05 28.69 -1.66
CA GLN A 256 4.59 28.68 -1.51
C GLN A 256 4.17 29.30 -0.16
N GLY A 257 4.87 28.98 0.93
CA GLY A 257 4.57 29.43 2.27
C GLY A 257 3.26 28.88 2.85
N GLY A 258 2.96 29.26 4.08
CA GLY A 258 1.75 28.80 4.79
C GLY A 258 1.71 27.30 5.05
N GLU A 259 0.52 26.80 5.35
CA GLU A 259 0.29 25.37 5.65
C GLU A 259 0.51 24.48 4.42
N VAL A 260 0.03 24.91 3.26
CA VAL A 260 0.26 24.21 1.98
C VAL A 260 1.75 24.06 1.69
N GLY A 261 2.52 25.15 1.84
CA GLY A 261 3.97 25.11 1.65
C GLY A 261 4.68 24.17 2.65
N ALA A 262 4.27 24.20 3.92
CA ALA A 262 4.80 23.31 4.95
C ALA A 262 4.49 21.83 4.65
N ASN A 263 3.35 21.53 4.03
CA ASN A 263 3.02 20.17 3.57
C ASN A 263 3.86 19.76 2.36
N ILE A 264 4.01 20.63 1.38
CA ILE A 264 4.85 20.39 0.20
C ILE A 264 6.30 20.08 0.60
N GLN A 265 6.84 20.74 1.61
CA GLN A 265 8.21 20.49 2.10
C GLN A 265 8.43 19.06 2.63
N LYS A 266 7.37 18.36 3.04
CA LYS A 266 7.44 16.99 3.58
C LYS A 266 7.44 15.93 2.48
N ILE A 267 7.03 16.26 1.26
CA ILE A 267 6.80 15.31 0.17
C ILE A 267 8.13 14.87 -0.43
N PHE A 268 8.27 13.55 -0.62
CA PHE A 268 9.38 12.92 -1.34
C PHE A 268 8.96 12.53 -2.77
N ALA A 269 7.76 11.95 -2.91
CA ALA A 269 7.12 11.58 -4.16
C ALA A 269 5.61 11.70 -4.03
N TYR A 270 4.89 11.80 -5.15
CA TYR A 270 3.43 11.93 -5.17
C TYR A 270 2.82 11.33 -6.45
N GLY A 271 1.50 11.45 -6.60
CA GLY A 271 0.80 10.86 -7.74
C GLY A 271 0.59 9.36 -7.57
N LEU A 272 0.36 8.91 -6.34
CA LEU A 272 0.15 7.51 -5.97
C LEU A 272 -1.33 7.24 -5.68
N ARG A 273 -1.78 6.01 -5.97
CA ARG A 273 -3.14 5.59 -5.66
C ARG A 273 -3.26 4.88 -4.32
N ASN A 274 -2.75 3.66 -4.23
CA ASN A 274 -2.85 2.84 -3.03
C ASN A 274 -1.69 1.85 -2.95
N THR A 275 -1.02 1.83 -1.80
CA THR A 275 0.23 1.10 -1.57
C THR A 275 0.18 0.40 -0.22
N PHE A 276 0.56 -0.87 -0.20
CA PHE A 276 0.71 -1.68 1.02
C PHE A 276 2.13 -2.25 1.18
N GLY A 277 3.03 -1.99 0.23
CA GLY A 277 4.41 -2.48 0.24
C GLY A 277 5.41 -1.41 -0.22
N MET A 278 6.38 -1.11 0.64
CA MET A 278 7.49 -0.20 0.36
C MET A 278 8.72 -0.67 1.11
N ASP A 279 9.87 -0.79 0.43
CA ASP A 279 11.12 -1.10 1.10
C ASP A 279 12.33 -0.57 0.34
N PHE A 280 13.47 -0.55 1.02
CA PHE A 280 14.75 -0.14 0.44
C PHE A 280 15.56 -1.36 0.00
N ASP A 281 16.04 -1.32 -1.24
CA ASP A 281 17.04 -2.27 -1.72
C ASP A 281 18.27 -2.26 -0.80
N PRO A 282 18.60 -3.39 -0.17
CA PRO A 282 19.68 -3.44 0.81
C PRO A 282 21.08 -3.26 0.21
N VAL A 283 21.20 -3.35 -1.12
CA VAL A 283 22.50 -3.28 -1.82
C VAL A 283 22.78 -1.86 -2.31
N ALA A 284 21.84 -1.23 -2.99
CA ALA A 284 22.01 0.09 -3.59
C ALA A 284 21.27 1.22 -2.83
N GLY A 285 20.40 0.87 -1.89
CA GLY A 285 19.61 1.85 -1.13
C GLY A 285 18.48 2.49 -1.93
N ASN A 286 18.13 1.95 -3.10
CA ASN A 286 17.00 2.43 -3.90
C ASN A 286 15.68 2.12 -3.18
N LEU A 287 14.74 3.07 -3.24
CA LEU A 287 13.39 2.87 -2.70
C LEU A 287 12.50 2.22 -3.76
N TRP A 288 11.81 1.17 -3.38
CA TRP A 288 10.85 0.45 -4.21
C TRP A 288 9.48 0.45 -3.55
N LEU A 289 8.45 0.49 -4.39
CA LEU A 289 7.05 0.58 -3.99
C LEU A 289 6.22 -0.33 -4.89
N GLU A 290 5.13 -0.87 -4.38
CA GLU A 290 4.06 -1.44 -5.18
C GLU A 290 2.82 -0.54 -5.14
N GLN A 291 2.01 -0.55 -6.20
CA GLN A 291 0.74 0.16 -6.22
C GLN A 291 -0.38 -0.72 -6.76
N ASN A 292 -1.52 -0.61 -6.10
CA ASN A 292 -2.78 -1.20 -6.53
C ASN A 292 -3.52 -0.25 -7.48
N GLY A 293 -3.81 -0.71 -8.70
CA GLY A 293 -4.74 -0.08 -9.61
C GLY A 293 -6.20 -0.20 -9.16
N ASP A 294 -7.13 0.30 -9.95
CA ASP A 294 -8.55 0.03 -9.73
C ASP A 294 -8.93 -1.35 -10.33
N ASP A 295 -8.93 -1.43 -11.65
CA ASP A 295 -9.14 -2.65 -12.41
C ASP A 295 -7.91 -2.96 -13.25
N THR A 296 -7.13 -1.95 -13.54
CA THR A 296 -5.90 -1.94 -14.31
C THR A 296 -5.03 -0.78 -13.82
N PHE A 297 -3.87 -0.85 -13.84
CA PHE A 297 -2.67 -1.61 -13.81
C PHE A 297 -2.20 -1.79 -12.35
N THR A 298 -1.56 -2.91 -12.04
CA THR A 298 -0.75 -3.03 -10.82
C THR A 298 0.68 -2.62 -11.14
N GLU A 299 1.35 -1.89 -10.27
CA GLU A 299 2.68 -1.35 -10.53
C GLU A 299 3.73 -1.80 -9.52
N LEU A 300 4.96 -1.96 -10.00
CA LEU A 300 6.18 -1.94 -9.20
C LEU A 300 7.02 -0.74 -9.64
N ASP A 301 7.26 0.18 -8.71
CA ASP A 301 7.91 1.45 -8.96
C ASP A 301 9.28 1.54 -8.30
N LEU A 302 10.26 2.03 -9.05
CA LEU A 302 11.45 2.64 -8.49
C LEU A 302 11.15 4.08 -8.11
N VAL A 303 11.13 4.38 -6.83
CA VAL A 303 10.79 5.72 -6.35
C VAL A 303 12.02 6.62 -6.30
N LEU A 304 12.00 7.66 -7.11
CA LEU A 304 13.04 8.68 -7.14
C LEU A 304 12.62 9.95 -6.38
N PRO A 305 13.58 10.71 -5.83
CA PRO A 305 13.26 12.03 -5.26
C PRO A 305 12.55 12.92 -6.27
N GLY A 306 11.40 13.45 -5.95
CA GLY A 306 10.62 14.30 -6.85
C GLY A 306 9.75 13.56 -7.86
N MET A 307 9.61 12.24 -7.74
CA MET A 307 8.75 11.46 -8.63
C MET A 307 7.29 11.90 -8.54
N ASN A 308 6.64 11.96 -9.71
CA ASN A 308 5.20 11.95 -9.88
C ASN A 308 4.81 10.62 -10.56
N GLY A 309 4.07 9.75 -9.88
CA GLY A 309 3.62 8.45 -10.38
C GLY A 309 2.46 8.53 -11.37
N GLY A 310 1.86 9.72 -11.57
CA GLY A 310 0.87 9.94 -12.63
C GLY A 310 -0.59 9.75 -12.23
N TRP A 311 -0.91 9.09 -11.13
CA TRP A 311 -2.28 8.92 -10.68
C TRP A 311 -2.97 10.30 -10.48
N VAL A 312 -4.14 10.56 -11.04
CA VAL A 312 -5.13 9.69 -11.70
C VAL A 312 -5.03 9.73 -13.24
N GLN A 313 -4.17 10.55 -13.84
CA GLN A 313 -4.06 10.63 -15.30
C GLN A 313 -3.49 9.36 -15.94
N VAL A 314 -2.61 8.69 -15.23
CA VAL A 314 -1.93 7.48 -15.69
C VAL A 314 -1.89 6.46 -14.56
N MET A 315 -2.13 5.21 -14.92
CA MET A 315 -1.76 4.03 -14.18
C MET A 315 -1.20 3.02 -15.18
N GLY A 316 -0.09 2.37 -14.85
CA GLY A 316 0.70 1.60 -15.81
C GLY A 316 1.60 2.46 -16.70
N PRO A 317 2.33 1.87 -17.66
CA PRO A 317 3.20 2.60 -18.55
C PRO A 317 2.42 3.62 -19.35
N ILE A 318 2.92 4.84 -19.44
CA ILE A 318 2.24 5.93 -20.17
C ILE A 318 2.01 5.59 -21.65
N SER A 319 2.84 4.71 -22.23
CA SER A 319 2.66 4.19 -23.59
C SER A 319 1.37 3.39 -23.75
N ARG A 320 0.84 2.84 -22.66
CA ARG A 320 -0.40 2.05 -22.62
C ARG A 320 -1.62 2.82 -22.10
N ILE A 321 -1.55 4.16 -22.06
CA ILE A 321 -2.64 5.01 -21.55
C ILE A 321 -3.99 4.77 -22.25
N GLY A 322 -3.97 4.36 -23.51
CA GLY A 322 -5.18 3.99 -24.24
C GLY A 322 -5.88 2.74 -23.66
N GLN A 323 -5.10 1.76 -23.20
CA GLN A 323 -5.65 0.58 -22.51
C GLN A 323 -6.19 0.96 -21.13
N PHE A 324 -5.44 1.74 -20.36
CA PHE A 324 -5.90 2.28 -19.08
C PHE A 324 -7.24 3.00 -19.23
N LYS A 325 -7.31 3.95 -20.14
CA LYS A 325 -8.55 4.69 -20.44
C LYS A 325 -9.68 3.75 -20.83
N GLN A 326 -9.45 2.81 -21.75
CA GLN A 326 -10.47 1.89 -22.23
C GLN A 326 -11.03 1.03 -21.11
N ILE A 327 -10.20 0.47 -20.25
CA ILE A 327 -10.63 -0.41 -19.16
C ILE A 327 -11.37 0.39 -18.09
N GLU A 328 -10.85 1.55 -17.67
CA GLU A 328 -11.40 2.33 -16.56
C GLU A 328 -12.64 3.18 -16.94
N THR A 329 -12.93 3.37 -18.22
CA THR A 329 -14.02 4.26 -18.69
C THR A 329 -15.01 3.60 -19.62
N SER A 330 -14.92 2.29 -19.90
CA SER A 330 -15.75 1.59 -20.87
C SER A 330 -16.61 0.50 -20.22
N GLU A 331 -17.90 0.44 -20.61
CA GLU A 331 -18.82 -0.58 -20.14
C GLU A 331 -18.55 -2.00 -20.68
N GLN A 332 -17.65 -2.14 -21.66
CA GLN A 332 -17.33 -3.47 -22.22
C GLN A 332 -16.63 -4.41 -21.22
N PHE A 333 -16.08 -3.89 -20.15
CA PHE A 333 -15.46 -4.64 -19.09
C PHE A 333 -16.39 -4.84 -17.89
N LEU A 334 -17.66 -5.17 -18.13
CA LEU A 334 -18.64 -5.44 -17.08
C LEU A 334 -18.12 -6.47 -16.06
N GLY A 335 -18.37 -6.19 -14.79
CA GLY A 335 -17.90 -7.00 -13.66
C GLY A 335 -16.59 -6.52 -13.06
N LEU A 336 -15.89 -5.60 -13.71
CA LEU A 336 -14.79 -4.85 -13.15
C LEU A 336 -15.30 -3.60 -12.43
N GLN A 337 -14.43 -2.88 -11.73
CA GLN A 337 -14.78 -1.65 -11.01
C GLN A 337 -14.70 -0.39 -11.90
N GLN A 338 -14.88 -0.54 -13.17
CA GLN A 338 -14.75 0.52 -14.18
C GLN A 338 -15.86 1.57 -14.10
N ILE A 339 -15.84 2.51 -15.04
CA ILE A 339 -16.76 3.65 -15.13
C ILE A 339 -16.68 4.54 -13.89
N ARG A 340 -15.48 4.67 -13.34
CA ARG A 340 -15.20 5.60 -12.23
C ARG A 340 -14.96 7.00 -12.72
N TRP A 341 -14.46 7.11 -13.95
CA TRP A 341 -14.01 8.34 -14.55
C TRP A 341 -14.83 8.64 -15.80
N SER A 342 -15.18 9.90 -15.98
CA SER A 342 -15.62 10.36 -17.30
C SER A 342 -14.45 10.17 -18.28
N PRO A 343 -14.69 9.63 -19.50
CA PRO A 343 -13.61 9.44 -20.48
C PRO A 343 -12.80 10.71 -20.78
N VAL A 344 -13.38 11.89 -20.61
CA VAL A 344 -12.71 13.18 -20.81
C VAL A 344 -11.60 13.45 -19.77
N ASN A 345 -11.71 12.84 -18.59
CA ASN A 345 -10.75 13.03 -17.50
C ASN A 345 -9.45 12.27 -17.71
N ILE A 346 -9.46 11.21 -18.53
CA ILE A 346 -8.26 10.44 -18.87
C ILE A 346 -7.77 10.86 -20.26
N ALA A 347 -6.49 11.12 -20.36
CA ALA A 347 -5.88 11.57 -21.62
C ALA A 347 -5.95 10.52 -22.73
N ASP A 348 -5.93 10.96 -24.00
CA ASP A 348 -5.98 10.12 -25.19
C ASP A 348 -4.60 9.71 -25.70
N SER A 349 -3.55 10.31 -25.16
CA SER A 349 -2.17 10.06 -25.60
C SER A 349 -1.18 10.37 -24.49
N PRO A 350 0.05 9.80 -24.55
CA PRO A 350 1.15 10.14 -23.64
C PRO A 350 1.42 11.64 -23.54
N ALA A 351 1.49 12.33 -24.68
CA ALA A 351 1.74 13.77 -24.71
C ALA A 351 0.64 14.58 -24.01
N GLN A 352 -0.62 14.16 -24.19
CA GLN A 352 -1.74 14.80 -23.52
C GLN A 352 -1.73 14.53 -22.00
N ALA A 353 -1.40 13.30 -21.58
CA ALA A 353 -1.25 12.98 -20.16
C ALA A 353 -0.18 13.86 -19.50
N LEU A 354 1.00 13.92 -20.07
CA LEU A 354 2.08 14.75 -19.54
C LEU A 354 1.69 16.24 -19.47
N SER A 355 0.94 16.74 -20.46
CA SER A 355 0.50 18.15 -20.48
C SER A 355 -0.58 18.46 -19.43
N ARG A 356 -1.29 17.46 -18.93
CA ARG A 356 -2.37 17.60 -17.95
C ARG A 356 -1.92 17.35 -16.52
N MET A 357 -0.77 16.70 -16.32
CA MET A 357 -0.28 16.39 -14.97
C MET A 357 0.02 17.65 -14.19
N PHE A 358 -0.36 17.64 -12.94
CA PHE A 358 0.07 18.65 -11.97
C PHE A 358 1.53 18.42 -11.59
N MET A 359 2.39 19.36 -11.92
CA MET A 359 3.83 19.23 -11.69
C MET A 359 4.30 20.28 -10.69
N LEU A 360 4.68 19.84 -9.50
CA LEU A 360 5.45 20.69 -8.57
C LEU A 360 6.79 21.09 -9.22
N PRO A 361 7.32 22.27 -8.92
CA PRO A 361 8.63 22.66 -9.40
C PRO A 361 9.69 21.62 -9.05
N GLY A 362 10.33 21.04 -10.07
CA GLY A 362 11.31 19.96 -9.90
C GLY A 362 10.74 18.54 -9.95
N ALA A 363 9.43 18.38 -10.06
CA ALA A 363 8.82 17.06 -10.21
C ALA A 363 9.12 16.46 -11.60
N GLN A 364 9.19 15.13 -11.63
CA GLN A 364 9.36 14.35 -12.85
C GLN A 364 8.39 13.16 -12.85
N TYR A 365 7.67 12.95 -13.96
CA TYR A 365 6.92 11.74 -14.16
C TYR A 365 7.87 10.55 -14.32
N SER A 366 7.50 9.42 -13.76
CA SER A 366 8.21 8.16 -13.91
C SER A 366 7.23 7.05 -14.24
N ASP A 367 7.50 6.29 -15.31
CA ASP A 367 6.82 5.03 -15.58
C ASP A 367 7.19 3.97 -14.54
N PRO A 368 6.31 2.98 -14.27
CA PRO A 368 6.64 1.83 -13.44
C PRO A 368 7.73 0.97 -14.08
N GLU A 369 8.50 0.27 -13.24
CA GLU A 369 9.54 -0.68 -13.69
C GLU A 369 8.96 -2.04 -14.09
N PHE A 370 7.77 -2.38 -13.59
CA PHE A 370 7.02 -3.57 -13.97
C PHE A 370 5.53 -3.38 -13.68
N THR A 371 4.67 -4.00 -14.47
CA THR A 371 3.23 -3.92 -14.27
C THR A 371 2.48 -5.16 -14.71
N TRP A 372 1.32 -5.41 -14.11
CA TRP A 372 0.29 -6.31 -14.60
C TRP A 372 -0.84 -5.49 -15.21
N LYS A 373 -1.31 -5.87 -16.38
CA LYS A 373 -2.39 -5.17 -17.09
C LYS A 373 -3.69 -5.13 -16.29
N PHE A 374 -4.10 -6.25 -15.71
CA PHE A 374 -5.20 -6.32 -14.76
C PHE A 374 -4.68 -6.50 -13.34
N GLU A 375 -5.40 -5.93 -12.39
CA GLU A 375 -5.07 -5.91 -10.97
C GLU A 375 -4.79 -7.31 -10.39
N VAL A 376 -3.67 -7.49 -9.72
CA VAL A 376 -3.30 -8.72 -8.99
C VAL A 376 -3.34 -8.54 -7.47
N ALA A 377 -3.74 -7.37 -7.00
CA ALA A 377 -3.84 -6.98 -5.60
C ALA A 377 -2.55 -7.26 -4.80
N PRO A 378 -1.44 -6.58 -5.14
CA PRO A 378 -0.20 -6.65 -4.38
C PRO A 378 -0.42 -6.13 -2.96
N ALA A 379 0.42 -6.60 -2.04
CA ALA A 379 0.38 -6.22 -0.64
C ALA A 379 1.79 -5.94 -0.11
N GLY A 380 2.41 -6.86 0.63
CA GLY A 380 3.74 -6.63 1.20
C GLY A 380 4.85 -6.73 0.16
N LEU A 381 5.82 -5.83 0.27
CA LEU A 381 7.06 -5.82 -0.50
C LEU A 381 8.25 -5.85 0.45
N GLY A 382 9.28 -6.61 0.10
CA GLY A 382 10.51 -6.65 0.88
C GLY A 382 11.66 -7.30 0.12
N PHE A 383 12.86 -7.21 0.69
CA PHE A 383 14.09 -7.72 0.09
C PHE A 383 14.72 -8.81 0.93
N LEU A 384 15.40 -9.76 0.27
CA LEU A 384 16.26 -10.72 0.95
C LEU A 384 17.69 -10.16 1.09
N ASN A 385 18.04 -9.71 2.29
CA ASN A 385 19.38 -9.17 2.59
C ASN A 385 20.31 -10.27 3.15
N SER A 386 20.38 -11.43 2.48
CA SER A 386 21.26 -12.53 2.90
C SER A 386 21.42 -13.57 1.81
N THR A 387 22.38 -14.50 1.99
CA THR A 387 22.56 -15.69 1.15
C THR A 387 21.94 -16.95 1.74
N ALA A 388 21.16 -16.85 2.82
CA ALA A 388 20.65 -18.03 3.54
C ALA A 388 19.70 -18.89 2.70
N LEU A 389 18.94 -18.31 1.77
CA LEU A 389 18.10 -19.06 0.83
C LEU A 389 18.87 -19.55 -0.42
N GLY A 390 20.09 -19.06 -0.61
CA GLY A 390 20.95 -19.30 -1.75
C GLY A 390 21.44 -17.97 -2.36
N PRO A 391 22.66 -17.96 -2.94
CA PRO A 391 23.24 -16.72 -3.47
C PRO A 391 22.42 -16.11 -4.63
N GLN A 392 21.64 -16.92 -5.34
CA GLN A 392 20.78 -16.45 -6.45
C GLN A 392 19.64 -15.55 -6.00
N TYR A 393 19.27 -15.57 -4.72
CA TYR A 393 18.17 -14.75 -4.17
C TYR A 393 18.65 -13.53 -3.39
N GLN A 394 19.99 -13.38 -3.23
CA GLN A 394 20.55 -12.31 -2.43
C GLN A 394 20.26 -10.93 -3.05
N GLY A 395 19.62 -10.08 -2.29
CA GLY A 395 19.27 -8.73 -2.71
C GLY A 395 18.02 -8.65 -3.58
N ASP A 396 17.34 -9.76 -3.84
CA ASP A 396 16.15 -9.76 -4.69
C ASP A 396 14.91 -9.26 -3.96
N LEU A 397 13.98 -8.75 -4.75
CA LEU A 397 12.70 -8.22 -4.30
C LEU A 397 11.65 -9.33 -4.29
N PHE A 398 10.85 -9.36 -3.23
CA PHE A 398 9.71 -10.25 -3.06
C PHE A 398 8.43 -9.45 -2.87
N LEU A 399 7.33 -9.93 -3.49
CA LEU A 399 6.03 -9.28 -3.47
C LEU A 399 4.95 -10.29 -3.13
N GLY A 400 4.18 -10.00 -2.07
CA GLY A 400 2.96 -10.73 -1.76
C GLY A 400 1.78 -10.19 -2.56
N ALA A 401 0.90 -11.07 -3.05
CA ALA A 401 -0.30 -10.68 -3.77
C ALA A 401 -1.50 -11.56 -3.36
N ALA A 402 -2.67 -10.95 -3.27
CA ALA A 402 -3.90 -11.64 -2.92
C ALA A 402 -4.42 -12.52 -4.08
N ARG A 403 -5.46 -13.31 -3.80
CA ARG A 403 -6.25 -14.06 -4.78
C ARG A 403 -7.73 -13.81 -4.55
N PRO A 404 -8.61 -14.17 -5.50
CA PRO A 404 -10.03 -13.78 -5.47
C PRO A 404 -10.78 -14.08 -4.17
N ASN A 405 -10.45 -15.16 -3.50
CA ASN A 405 -11.07 -15.55 -2.21
C ASN A 405 -10.25 -15.11 -1.00
N LEU A 406 -9.21 -14.29 -1.19
CA LEU A 406 -8.25 -13.83 -0.19
C LEU A 406 -7.42 -14.94 0.47
N GLU A 407 -7.69 -16.19 0.14
CA GLU A 407 -6.90 -17.36 0.53
C GLU A 407 -5.93 -17.73 -0.59
N GLY A 408 -4.88 -18.48 -0.27
CA GLY A 408 -3.98 -19.01 -1.28
C GLY A 408 -3.16 -17.96 -2.05
N GLY A 409 -2.95 -16.77 -1.53
CA GLY A 409 -2.20 -15.69 -2.19
C GLY A 409 -0.82 -16.08 -2.72
N HIS A 410 -0.33 -15.32 -3.68
CA HIS A 410 0.95 -15.54 -4.34
C HIS A 410 2.10 -14.83 -3.63
N LEU A 411 3.29 -15.38 -3.76
CA LEU A 411 4.55 -14.70 -3.50
C LEU A 411 5.34 -14.68 -4.79
N PHE A 412 5.58 -13.49 -5.33
CA PHE A 412 6.41 -13.27 -6.51
C PHE A 412 7.85 -12.93 -6.12
N HIS A 413 8.77 -13.16 -7.06
CA HIS A 413 10.19 -12.91 -6.90
C HIS A 413 10.73 -12.18 -8.13
N PHE A 414 11.52 -11.14 -7.91
CA PHE A 414 12.12 -10.32 -8.94
C PHE A 414 13.60 -10.12 -8.66
N ASN A 415 14.44 -10.39 -9.65
CA ASN A 415 15.82 -9.96 -9.62
C ASN A 415 15.94 -8.50 -10.13
N LEU A 416 16.94 -7.78 -9.64
CA LEU A 416 17.17 -6.39 -10.04
C LEU A 416 18.42 -6.27 -10.90
N THR A 417 18.30 -5.51 -12.00
CA THR A 417 19.35 -5.23 -12.98
C THR A 417 19.58 -3.73 -13.13
N GLY A 418 20.46 -3.33 -14.04
CA GLY A 418 20.66 -1.91 -14.37
C GLY A 418 21.03 -1.04 -13.17
N ASN A 419 22.08 -1.39 -12.42
CA ASN A 419 22.45 -0.75 -11.16
C ASN A 419 21.33 -0.86 -10.11
N ARG A 420 20.57 -1.95 -10.17
CA ARG A 420 19.45 -2.27 -9.28
C ARG A 420 18.30 -1.26 -9.37
N ARG A 421 18.10 -0.73 -10.57
CA ARG A 421 17.05 0.25 -10.87
C ARG A 421 16.02 -0.26 -11.85
N GLN A 422 16.14 -1.52 -12.27
CA GLN A 422 15.25 -2.17 -13.23
C GLN A 422 14.92 -3.57 -12.78
N ILE A 423 13.73 -4.03 -13.12
CA ILE A 423 13.33 -5.44 -12.97
C ILE A 423 13.99 -6.26 -14.08
N GLY A 424 14.70 -7.33 -13.70
CA GLY A 424 15.22 -8.34 -14.63
C GLY A 424 14.11 -9.31 -15.01
N VAL A 425 13.99 -9.61 -16.30
CA VAL A 425 13.04 -10.59 -16.83
C VAL A 425 13.74 -11.53 -17.78
N ASP A 426 13.52 -12.83 -17.62
CA ASP A 426 14.08 -13.87 -18.50
C ASP A 426 13.01 -14.43 -19.43
N ASP A 427 11.73 -14.23 -19.13
CA ASP A 427 10.61 -14.66 -19.98
C ASP A 427 10.42 -13.67 -21.14
N PRO A 428 10.52 -14.10 -22.41
CA PRO A 428 10.37 -13.20 -23.56
C PRO A 428 9.02 -12.47 -23.62
N ARG A 429 7.97 -13.03 -23.00
CA ARG A 429 6.65 -12.39 -22.93
C ARG A 429 6.66 -11.12 -22.09
N LEU A 430 7.61 -11.01 -21.17
CA LEU A 430 7.77 -9.88 -20.24
C LEU A 430 8.84 -8.87 -20.69
N GLU A 431 9.33 -8.94 -21.92
CA GLU A 431 10.41 -8.06 -22.43
C GLU A 431 10.06 -6.57 -22.30
N ASP A 432 8.77 -6.23 -22.46
CA ASP A 432 8.26 -4.85 -22.30
C ASP A 432 7.89 -4.49 -20.85
N ARG A 433 8.15 -5.38 -19.90
CA ARG A 433 7.86 -5.18 -18.47
C ARG A 433 6.38 -5.09 -18.13
N VAL A 434 5.51 -5.62 -18.97
CA VAL A 434 4.06 -5.73 -18.76
C VAL A 434 3.65 -7.18 -18.84
N ALA A 435 3.05 -7.71 -17.80
CA ALA A 435 2.33 -8.97 -17.86
C ALA A 435 0.92 -8.72 -18.41
N ASP A 436 0.66 -9.13 -19.65
CA ASP A 436 -0.64 -9.01 -20.31
C ASP A 436 -1.61 -10.10 -19.83
N ASN A 437 -1.81 -10.17 -18.50
CA ASN A 437 -2.76 -11.09 -17.90
C ASN A 437 -4.19 -10.82 -18.41
N THR A 438 -5.08 -11.83 -18.28
CA THR A 438 -6.38 -11.85 -18.98
C THR A 438 -7.54 -11.37 -18.13
N ALA A 439 -7.37 -11.30 -16.81
CA ALA A 439 -8.40 -10.90 -15.84
C ALA A 439 -7.76 -10.49 -14.52
N LYS A 440 -8.54 -9.87 -13.63
CA LYS A 440 -8.10 -9.60 -12.25
C LYS A 440 -7.69 -10.89 -11.55
N PHE A 441 -6.58 -10.83 -10.81
CA PHE A 441 -5.95 -11.93 -10.07
C PHE A 441 -5.40 -13.08 -10.94
N ASP A 442 -5.49 -12.97 -12.27
CA ASP A 442 -4.83 -13.88 -13.20
C ASP A 442 -3.34 -13.53 -13.26
N ILE A 443 -2.50 -14.56 -13.34
CA ILE A 443 -1.04 -14.41 -13.39
C ILE A 443 -0.44 -14.85 -14.71
N THR A 444 -1.26 -14.99 -15.75
CA THR A 444 -0.77 -15.27 -17.12
C THR A 444 0.36 -14.30 -17.48
N GLU A 445 1.38 -14.82 -18.12
CA GLU A 445 2.68 -14.20 -18.45
C GLU A 445 3.61 -13.95 -17.25
N SER A 446 3.10 -13.89 -16.02
CA SER A 446 3.94 -13.71 -14.82
C SER A 446 4.16 -14.98 -14.01
N GLU A 447 3.81 -16.16 -14.57
CA GLU A 447 4.02 -17.46 -13.91
C GLU A 447 5.50 -17.73 -13.64
N SER A 448 6.40 -17.24 -14.52
CA SER A 448 7.84 -17.34 -14.37
C SER A 448 8.41 -16.57 -13.17
N LEU A 449 7.66 -15.59 -12.67
CA LEU A 449 8.01 -14.78 -11.49
C LEU A 449 7.46 -15.37 -10.18
N LEU A 450 6.68 -16.45 -10.26
CA LEU A 450 6.07 -17.06 -9.08
C LEU A 450 7.13 -17.77 -8.24
N PHE A 451 7.27 -17.34 -6.98
CA PHE A 451 8.15 -17.96 -5.98
C PHE A 451 7.40 -18.98 -5.12
N GLY A 452 6.14 -18.70 -4.79
CA GLY A 452 5.32 -19.60 -4.01
C GLY A 452 3.84 -19.22 -3.99
N THR A 453 3.03 -20.11 -3.44
CA THR A 453 1.56 -19.98 -3.37
C THR A 453 1.03 -20.32 -1.99
N ASN A 454 -0.22 -19.96 -1.74
CA ASN A 454 -0.95 -20.25 -0.50
C ASN A 454 -0.38 -19.52 0.73
N PHE A 455 0.08 -18.28 0.53
CA PHE A 455 0.55 -17.41 1.61
C PHE A 455 -0.59 -16.56 2.22
N GLY A 456 -1.81 -16.63 1.69
CA GLY A 456 -2.85 -15.68 2.01
C GLY A 456 -2.50 -14.28 1.50
N ILE A 457 -2.94 -13.24 2.19
CA ILE A 457 -2.47 -11.88 1.90
C ILE A 457 -1.15 -11.67 2.66
N GLY A 458 -0.02 -11.72 1.94
CA GLY A 458 1.31 -11.45 2.50
C GLY A 458 1.52 -9.95 2.63
N THR A 459 1.34 -9.40 3.82
CA THR A 459 1.33 -7.94 4.07
C THR A 459 2.68 -7.36 4.47
N ASP A 460 3.63 -8.16 4.89
CA ASP A 460 5.00 -7.71 5.19
C ASP A 460 5.99 -8.85 4.88
N ILE A 461 7.10 -8.48 4.28
CA ILE A 461 8.17 -9.41 3.89
C ILE A 461 9.49 -8.86 4.40
N ARG A 462 10.22 -9.67 5.18
CA ARG A 462 11.46 -9.21 5.83
C ARG A 462 12.52 -10.29 5.90
N THR A 463 13.76 -9.88 5.77
CA THR A 463 14.91 -10.72 6.17
C THR A 463 15.01 -10.74 7.69
N GLY A 464 15.00 -11.94 8.27
CA GLY A 464 15.21 -12.12 9.71
C GLY A 464 16.68 -12.08 10.11
N PRO A 465 16.97 -11.99 11.42
CA PRO A 465 18.34 -11.99 11.95
C PRO A 465 19.14 -13.27 11.64
N ASN A 466 18.45 -14.37 11.31
CA ASN A 466 19.04 -15.64 10.87
C ASN A 466 19.28 -15.69 9.35
N GLY A 467 18.95 -14.62 8.63
CA GLY A 467 19.09 -14.51 7.18
C GLY A 467 17.94 -15.10 6.38
N ASN A 468 16.98 -15.76 6.98
CA ASN A 468 15.82 -16.33 6.31
C ASN A 468 14.79 -15.25 5.97
N LEU A 469 13.87 -15.56 5.05
CA LEU A 469 12.80 -14.66 4.66
C LEU A 469 11.54 -14.92 5.50
N PHE A 470 10.95 -13.88 6.05
CA PHE A 470 9.73 -13.94 6.83
C PHE A 470 8.59 -13.26 6.08
N VAL A 471 7.40 -13.86 6.12
CA VAL A 471 6.18 -13.35 5.49
C VAL A 471 5.07 -13.27 6.54
N VAL A 472 4.51 -12.10 6.73
CA VAL A 472 3.33 -11.89 7.58
C VAL A 472 2.09 -12.11 6.73
N SER A 473 1.25 -13.07 7.12
CA SER A 473 -0.01 -13.38 6.43
C SER A 473 -1.20 -12.86 7.22
N LEU A 474 -1.84 -11.83 6.68
CA LEU A 474 -3.03 -11.21 7.28
C LEU A 474 -4.17 -12.22 7.45
N THR A 475 -4.51 -12.93 6.38
CA THR A 475 -5.68 -13.83 6.34
C THR A 475 -5.45 -15.14 7.07
N HIS A 476 -4.20 -15.62 7.13
CA HIS A 476 -3.88 -16.83 7.88
C HIS A 476 -3.60 -16.57 9.37
N GLY A 477 -3.49 -15.28 9.79
CA GLY A 477 -3.14 -14.95 11.16
C GLY A 477 -1.79 -15.53 11.59
N THR A 478 -0.81 -15.54 10.68
CA THR A 478 0.42 -16.33 10.82
C THR A 478 1.64 -15.57 10.29
N VAL A 479 2.74 -15.70 10.98
CA VAL A 479 4.06 -15.33 10.43
C VAL A 479 4.75 -16.60 9.95
N TYR A 480 5.10 -16.64 8.66
CA TYR A 480 5.84 -17.71 8.02
C TYR A 480 7.32 -17.39 7.93
N GLU A 481 8.16 -18.43 7.97
CA GLU A 481 9.59 -18.36 7.69
C GLU A 481 9.91 -19.29 6.52
N ILE A 482 10.59 -18.76 5.51
CA ILE A 482 11.12 -19.48 4.38
C ILE A 482 12.61 -19.69 4.59
N PHE A 483 13.07 -20.92 4.49
CA PHE A 483 14.44 -21.33 4.78
C PHE A 483 14.92 -22.41 3.80
N ARG A 484 16.24 -22.54 3.66
CA ARG A 484 16.86 -23.57 2.82
C ARG A 484 16.91 -24.91 3.54
N ASN A 485 16.54 -25.98 2.83
CA ASN A 485 16.69 -27.36 3.30
C ASN A 485 18.16 -27.69 3.49
N LYS A 486 18.46 -28.42 4.56
CA LYS A 486 19.82 -28.88 4.86
C LYS A 486 20.18 -30.09 4.00
#